data_2bf8044b3eb634f7f20ad9507e65aa08
#
_entry.id   2bf8044b3eb634f7f20ad9507e65aa08
#
_cell.length_a   1.000
_cell.length_b   1.000
_cell.length_c   1.000
_cell.angle_alpha   90.00
_cell.angle_beta   90.00
_cell.angle_gamma   90.00
#
_symmetry.space_group_name_H-M   'P 1'
#
loop_
_entity.id
_entity.type
_entity.pdbx_description
1 polymer ?
#
loop_
_entity_poly.entity_id
_entity_poly.type
_entity_poly.pdbx_seq_one_letter_code
_entity_poly.pdbx_strand_id
1 'polypeptide(L)'
;MEQRRRNFREFDDIYRKYGKRFRFPVYLGEEFLETPLENLELSVRSYNCLWRARIRNVGNIVNRIDNRNDLLHIRNLGIRSADEIMTALMEYQFSLLSDEGKKKYLARIDELNAKDDK
;
A
#
# COMPACT_ATOMS: atom_id res chain seq x y z
N MET A 1 -14.48 -3.90 18.42
CA MET A 1 -13.41 -4.69 18.03
C MET A 1 -12.23 -3.91 17.56
N GLU A 2 -11.11 -4.30 18.04
CA GLU A 2 -9.95 -3.58 17.77
C GLU A 2 -9.41 -3.87 16.43
N GLN A 3 -9.04 -2.86 15.70
CA GLN A 3 -8.50 -3.06 14.41
C GLN A 3 -7.07 -3.41 14.50
N ARG A 4 -6.67 -4.52 13.92
CA ARG A 4 -5.30 -4.92 13.96
C ARG A 4 -4.57 -4.18 12.90
N ARG A 5 -3.51 -3.50 13.25
CA ARG A 5 -2.67 -2.87 12.29
C ARG A 5 -1.35 -3.56 12.26
N ARG A 6 -0.81 -3.75 11.06
CA ARG A 6 0.56 -4.22 10.95
C ARG A 6 1.43 -3.07 11.34
N ASN A 7 2.33 -3.32 12.28
CA ASN A 7 3.17 -2.26 12.78
C ASN A 7 4.60 -2.70 12.63
N PHE A 8 5.20 -2.37 11.52
CA PHE A 8 6.57 -2.77 11.24
C PHE A 8 7.52 -1.67 11.61
N ARG A 9 8.39 -1.94 12.58
CA ARG A 9 9.38 -0.98 13.00
C ARG A 9 10.31 -0.59 11.88
N GLU A 10 10.48 -1.49 10.93
CA GLU A 10 11.36 -1.25 9.79
C GLU A 10 10.96 -0.03 9.00
N PHE A 11 9.70 0.35 9.06
CA PHE A 11 9.23 1.51 8.32
C PHE A 11 9.34 2.82 9.10
N ASP A 12 9.68 2.76 10.39
CA ASP A 12 9.76 3.98 11.18
C ASP A 12 10.76 4.97 10.62
N ASP A 13 11.94 4.50 10.23
CA ASP A 13 12.95 5.37 9.67
C ASP A 13 12.52 5.94 8.33
N ILE A 14 11.82 5.14 7.56
CA ILE A 14 11.36 5.57 6.24
C ILE A 14 10.30 6.65 6.37
N TYR A 15 9.36 6.47 7.30
CA TYR A 15 8.34 7.47 7.55
C TYR A 15 8.96 8.77 8.06
N ARG A 16 9.97 8.65 8.88
CA ARG A 16 10.65 9.82 9.42
C ARG A 16 11.38 10.58 8.34
N LYS A 17 11.95 9.84 7.38
CA LYS A 17 12.76 10.43 6.35
C LYS A 17 11.95 11.01 5.19
N TYR A 18 10.91 10.30 4.76
CA TYR A 18 10.15 10.68 3.59
C TYR A 18 8.69 11.05 3.85
N GLY A 19 8.24 10.94 5.09
CA GLY A 19 6.82 11.15 5.39
C GLY A 19 6.05 9.90 5.09
N LYS A 20 4.72 10.01 4.99
CA LYS A 20 3.89 8.84 4.80
C LYS A 20 3.52 8.57 3.35
N ARG A 21 3.91 9.43 2.44
CA ARG A 21 3.53 9.31 1.04
C ARG A 21 4.74 9.14 0.15
N PHE A 22 5.51 8.12 0.45
CA PHE A 22 6.69 7.84 -0.33
C PHE A 22 6.38 6.77 -1.37
N ARG A 23 7.28 6.64 -2.33
CA ARG A 23 7.14 5.64 -3.37
C ARG A 23 7.65 4.30 -2.87
N PHE A 24 7.01 3.24 -3.32
CA PHE A 24 7.45 1.90 -2.97
C PHE A 24 7.22 0.97 -4.15
N PRO A 25 7.99 -0.13 -4.24
CA PRO A 25 7.81 -1.05 -5.36
C PRO A 25 6.54 -1.88 -5.17
N VAL A 26 5.92 -2.23 -6.29
CA VAL A 26 4.74 -3.08 -6.28
C VAL A 26 5.08 -4.32 -7.10
N TYR A 27 4.94 -5.49 -6.49
CA TYR A 27 5.22 -6.73 -7.18
C TYR A 27 4.01 -7.14 -8.00
N LEU A 28 4.28 -7.64 -9.19
CA LEU A 28 3.21 -8.02 -10.09
C LEU A 28 3.03 -9.52 -10.19
N GLY A 29 3.45 -10.23 -9.17
CA GLY A 29 3.27 -11.68 -9.13
C GLY A 29 1.80 -12.05 -9.06
N GLU A 30 1.45 -13.14 -9.71
CA GLU A 30 0.06 -13.55 -9.82
C GLU A 30 -0.61 -13.75 -8.48
N GLU A 31 0.07 -14.39 -7.56
CA GLU A 31 -0.48 -14.63 -6.24
C GLU A 31 -0.80 -13.34 -5.51
N PHE A 32 0.09 -12.36 -5.62
CA PHE A 32 -0.11 -11.10 -4.96
C PHE A 32 -1.30 -10.36 -5.57
N LEU A 33 -1.37 -10.35 -6.90
CA LEU A 33 -2.43 -9.62 -7.57
C LEU A 33 -3.81 -10.23 -7.33
N GLU A 34 -3.87 -11.52 -7.07
CA GLU A 34 -5.15 -12.18 -6.80
C GLU A 34 -5.60 -12.07 -5.35
N THR A 35 -4.78 -11.44 -4.51
CA THR A 35 -5.12 -11.30 -3.10
C THR A 35 -6.42 -10.53 -2.92
N PRO A 36 -7.39 -11.09 -2.17
CA PRO A 36 -8.65 -10.38 -1.93
C PRO A 36 -8.45 -9.15 -1.05
N LEU A 37 -9.32 -8.17 -1.21
CA LEU A 37 -9.25 -6.96 -0.41
C LEU A 37 -9.26 -7.24 1.08
N GLU A 38 -9.96 -8.28 1.49
CA GLU A 38 -10.08 -8.63 2.90
C GLU A 38 -8.74 -8.85 3.56
N ASN A 39 -7.76 -9.31 2.79
CA ASN A 39 -6.44 -9.58 3.35
C ASN A 39 -5.66 -8.30 3.70
N LEU A 40 -6.09 -7.18 3.21
CA LEU A 40 -5.41 -5.91 3.49
C LEU A 40 -5.82 -5.30 4.82
N GLU A 41 -6.86 -5.81 5.44
CA GLU A 41 -7.32 -5.35 6.75
C GLU A 41 -7.64 -3.85 6.75
N LEU A 42 -8.34 -3.42 5.73
CA LEU A 42 -8.71 -2.02 5.60
C LEU A 42 -9.87 -1.67 6.55
N SER A 43 -10.01 -0.38 6.84
CA SER A 43 -11.17 0.08 7.57
C SER A 43 -12.42 -0.19 6.73
N VAL A 44 -13.57 -0.21 7.40
CA VAL A 44 -14.84 -0.45 6.73
C VAL A 44 -15.08 0.61 5.65
N ARG A 45 -14.74 1.86 5.96
CA ARG A 45 -14.92 2.94 5.01
C ARG A 45 -14.11 2.73 3.73
N SER A 46 -12.82 2.44 3.89
CA SER A 46 -11.95 2.24 2.73
C SER A 46 -12.39 1.01 1.93
N TYR A 47 -12.71 -0.07 2.64
CA TYR A 47 -13.16 -1.29 2.00
C TYR A 47 -14.41 -1.04 1.17
N ASN A 48 -15.40 -0.35 1.75
CA ASN A 48 -16.65 -0.09 1.06
C ASN A 48 -16.48 0.80 -0.16
N CYS A 49 -15.60 1.79 -0.06
CA CYS A 49 -15.34 2.66 -1.22
C CYS A 49 -14.77 1.86 -2.39
N LEU A 50 -13.81 0.99 -2.09
CA LEU A 50 -13.23 0.17 -3.13
C LEU A 50 -14.25 -0.81 -3.70
N TRP A 51 -15.04 -1.41 -2.82
CA TRP A 51 -16.05 -2.37 -3.25
C TRP A 51 -17.06 -1.73 -4.20
N ARG A 52 -17.52 -0.52 -3.89
CA ARG A 52 -18.45 0.20 -4.76
C ARG A 52 -17.83 0.55 -6.10
N ALA A 53 -16.52 0.70 -6.14
CA ALA A 53 -15.81 0.98 -7.38
C ALA A 53 -15.48 -0.29 -8.14
N ARG A 54 -16.01 -1.43 -7.69
CA ARG A 54 -15.83 -2.73 -8.32
C ARG A 54 -14.39 -3.23 -8.23
N ILE A 55 -13.71 -2.84 -7.18
CA ILE A 55 -12.37 -3.31 -6.89
C ILE A 55 -12.51 -4.42 -5.85
N ARG A 56 -12.04 -5.61 -6.19
CA ARG A 56 -12.22 -6.80 -5.37
C ARG A 56 -10.91 -7.40 -4.87
N ASN A 57 -9.82 -7.09 -5.52
CA ASN A 57 -8.53 -7.66 -5.13
C ASN A 57 -7.41 -6.68 -5.40
N VAL A 58 -6.20 -7.05 -5.01
CA VAL A 58 -5.03 -6.20 -5.18
C VAL A 58 -4.80 -5.86 -6.65
N GLY A 59 -4.99 -6.84 -7.52
CA GLY A 59 -4.80 -6.61 -8.96
C GLY A 59 -5.69 -5.51 -9.49
N ASN A 60 -6.93 -5.46 -9.00
CA ASN A 60 -7.85 -4.41 -9.42
C ASN A 60 -7.35 -3.05 -8.99
N ILE A 61 -6.73 -2.96 -7.81
CA ILE A 61 -6.15 -1.70 -7.36
C ILE A 61 -5.00 -1.31 -8.27
N VAL A 62 -4.08 -2.24 -8.47
CA VAL A 62 -2.87 -1.98 -9.24
C VAL A 62 -3.20 -1.60 -10.68
N ASN A 63 -4.19 -2.25 -11.26
CA ASN A 63 -4.56 -1.97 -12.64
C ASN A 63 -5.27 -0.64 -12.83
N ARG A 64 -5.90 -0.14 -11.77
CA ARG A 64 -6.66 1.09 -11.86
C ARG A 64 -5.86 2.32 -11.48
N ILE A 65 -4.76 2.14 -10.75
CA ILE A 65 -4.03 3.28 -10.23
C ILE A 65 -2.53 3.12 -10.43
N ASP A 66 -1.89 4.25 -10.69
CA ASP A 66 -0.44 4.31 -10.76
C ASP A 66 0.12 4.95 -9.51
N ASN A 67 -0.68 5.77 -8.85
CA ASN A 67 -0.22 6.43 -7.64
C ASN A 67 -1.41 6.81 -6.77
N ARG A 68 -1.10 7.37 -5.62
CA ARG A 68 -2.10 7.74 -4.63
C ARG A 68 -3.18 8.66 -5.20
N ASN A 69 -2.79 9.58 -6.10
CA ASN A 69 -3.74 10.52 -6.66
C ASN A 69 -4.85 9.84 -7.45
N ASP A 70 -4.53 8.72 -8.06
CA ASP A 70 -5.54 7.98 -8.82
C ASP A 70 -6.65 7.46 -7.92
N LEU A 71 -6.31 7.12 -6.67
CA LEU A 71 -7.31 6.67 -5.72
C LEU A 71 -8.31 7.77 -5.40
N LEU A 72 -7.86 9.02 -5.42
CA LEU A 72 -8.73 10.12 -5.09
C LEU A 72 -9.80 10.39 -6.14
N HIS A 73 -9.69 9.75 -7.30
CA HIS A 73 -10.72 9.84 -8.32
C HIS A 73 -11.86 8.87 -8.06
N ILE A 74 -11.70 7.96 -7.12
CA ILE A 74 -12.76 7.04 -6.76
C ILE A 74 -13.79 7.80 -5.92
N ARG A 75 -15.05 7.64 -6.29
CA ARG A 75 -16.13 8.37 -5.63
C ARG A 75 -16.13 8.12 -4.13
N ASN A 76 -16.24 9.19 -3.36
CA ASN A 76 -16.34 9.16 -1.90
C ASN A 76 -15.08 8.65 -1.19
N LEU A 77 -13.95 8.56 -1.91
CA LEU A 77 -12.72 8.12 -1.30
C LEU A 77 -11.85 9.33 -1.01
N GLY A 78 -11.68 9.63 0.27
CA GLY A 78 -10.92 10.80 0.68
C GLY A 78 -9.44 10.52 0.88
N ILE A 79 -8.73 11.56 1.28
CA ILE A 79 -7.28 11.48 1.44
C ILE A 79 -6.86 10.44 2.47
N ARG A 80 -7.58 10.38 3.60
CA ARG A 80 -7.22 9.41 4.63
C ARG A 80 -7.35 7.99 4.14
N SER A 81 -8.44 7.70 3.41
CA SER A 81 -8.64 6.37 2.89
C SER A 81 -7.59 6.04 1.83
N ALA A 82 -7.24 7.02 1.00
CA ALA A 82 -6.21 6.79 -0.01
C ALA A 82 -4.88 6.44 0.65
N ASP A 83 -4.52 7.18 1.69
CA ASP A 83 -3.27 6.90 2.41
C ASP A 83 -3.33 5.53 3.09
N GLU A 84 -4.47 5.19 3.65
CA GLU A 84 -4.63 3.89 4.29
C GLU A 84 -4.47 2.76 3.29
N ILE A 85 -5.08 2.90 2.13
CA ILE A 85 -5.02 1.85 1.11
C ILE A 85 -3.59 1.66 0.62
N MET A 86 -2.89 2.75 0.34
CA MET A 86 -1.51 2.65 -0.13
C MET A 86 -0.61 2.02 0.94
N THR A 87 -0.76 2.45 2.19
CA THR A 87 0.04 1.89 3.28
C THR A 87 -0.26 0.41 3.47
N ALA A 88 -1.53 0.04 3.42
CA ALA A 88 -1.92 -1.36 3.59
C ALA A 88 -1.34 -2.23 2.49
N LEU A 89 -1.37 -1.72 1.26
CA LEU A 89 -0.81 -2.45 0.12
C LEU A 89 0.68 -2.69 0.32
N MET A 90 1.39 -1.66 0.71
CA MET A 90 2.82 -1.76 0.94
C MET A 90 3.14 -2.73 2.08
N GLU A 91 2.47 -2.56 3.21
CA GLU A 91 2.75 -3.40 4.36
C GLU A 91 2.38 -4.85 4.13
N TYR A 92 1.31 -5.08 3.40
CA TYR A 92 0.91 -6.45 3.12
C TYR A 92 1.96 -7.17 2.28
N GLN A 93 2.40 -6.56 1.18
CA GLN A 93 3.40 -7.23 0.36
C GLN A 93 4.74 -7.38 1.10
N PHE A 94 5.09 -6.39 1.94
CA PHE A 94 6.29 -6.50 2.75
C PHE A 94 6.21 -7.72 3.67
N SER A 95 5.04 -7.96 4.24
CA SER A 95 4.86 -9.05 5.19
C SER A 95 5.03 -10.42 4.55
N LEU A 96 4.92 -10.51 3.24
CA LEU A 96 5.05 -11.78 2.54
C LEU A 96 6.49 -12.11 2.17
N LEU A 97 7.41 -11.19 2.41
CA LEU A 97 8.79 -11.39 1.99
C LEU A 97 9.63 -12.09 3.04
N SER A 98 10.69 -12.74 2.58
CA SER A 98 11.68 -13.31 3.47
C SER A 98 12.48 -12.18 4.11
N ASP A 99 13.28 -12.50 5.11
CA ASP A 99 14.10 -11.47 5.75
C ASP A 99 15.00 -10.76 4.77
N GLU A 100 15.59 -11.53 3.87
CA GLU A 100 16.45 -10.91 2.87
C GLU A 100 15.65 -10.08 1.89
N GLY A 101 14.48 -10.56 1.51
CA GLY A 101 13.59 -9.82 0.63
C GLY A 101 13.14 -8.52 1.27
N LYS A 102 12.90 -8.54 2.58
CA LYS A 102 12.50 -7.32 3.28
C LYS A 102 13.60 -6.28 3.25
N LYS A 103 14.84 -6.70 3.41
CA LYS A 103 15.96 -5.76 3.33
C LYS A 103 16.08 -5.14 1.95
N LYS A 104 15.90 -5.96 0.93
CA LYS A 104 15.96 -5.46 -0.45
C LYS A 104 14.82 -4.51 -0.73
N TYR A 105 13.66 -4.79 -0.18
CA TYR A 105 12.49 -3.95 -0.36
C TYR A 105 12.74 -2.56 0.24
N LEU A 106 13.28 -2.51 1.44
CA LEU A 106 13.56 -1.25 2.10
C LEU A 106 14.61 -0.45 1.33
N ALA A 107 15.64 -1.14 0.84
CA ALA A 107 16.65 -0.48 0.04
C ALA A 107 16.07 0.09 -1.24
N ARG A 108 15.12 -0.63 -1.84
CA ARG A 108 14.48 -0.15 -3.06
C ARG A 108 13.63 1.08 -2.80
N ILE A 109 12.97 1.13 -1.65
CA ILE A 109 12.22 2.31 -1.28
C ILE A 109 13.16 3.52 -1.19
N ASP A 110 14.31 3.35 -0.56
CA ASP A 110 15.29 4.41 -0.47
C ASP A 110 15.73 4.87 -1.87
N GLU A 111 15.99 3.93 -2.75
CA GLU A 111 16.39 4.28 -4.11
C GLU A 111 15.33 5.09 -4.84
N LEU A 112 14.09 4.65 -4.70
CA LEU A 112 12.99 5.31 -5.41
C LEU A 112 12.75 6.72 -4.92
N ASN A 113 13.00 6.97 -3.66
CA ASN A 113 12.70 8.27 -3.08
C ASN A 113 13.90 9.22 -3.03
N ALA A 114 15.09 8.67 -2.98
CA ALA A 114 16.27 9.50 -2.96
C ALA A 114 16.42 10.33 -4.23
N LYS A 115 15.94 9.79 -5.35
CA LYS A 115 16.06 10.49 -6.62
C LYS A 115 15.18 11.71 -6.71
N ASP A 116 14.18 11.81 -5.85
CA ASP A 116 13.26 12.92 -5.87
C ASP A 116 13.72 14.07 -5.00
N ASP A 117 14.84 13.89 -4.36
CA ASP A 117 15.33 14.87 -3.41
C ASP A 117 16.18 15.89 -4.06
N LYS A 118 15.84 16.36 -5.18
CA LYS A 118 16.69 17.33 -5.83
C LYS A 118 16.11 18.69 -5.88
#